data_52264a80a505218c252a12ae1c884d0d
#
_entry.id   52264a80a505218c252a12ae1c884d0d
#
_cell.length_a   1.000
_cell.length_b   1.000
_cell.length_c   1.000
_cell.angle_alpha   90.00
_cell.angle_beta   90.00
_cell.angle_gamma   90.00
#
_symmetry.space_group_name_H-M   'P 1'
#
loop_
_entity.id
_entity.type
_entity.pdbx_description
1 polymer ?
#
loop_
_entity_poly.entity_id
_entity_poly.type
_entity_poly.pdbx_seq_one_letter_code
_entity_poly.pdbx_strand_id
1 'polypeptide(L)'
;MPYRIKVVEDELGEEKEIRKWEKEKMRPKRNLYFVYLVLIIALIYATDEIASQIGTLMKTEIANDLLASFGSRSGTFLDLLSILIVPFQAIGLLYRPLADRWGRKKFLVINTFGMSLAMLVIFLSNNLILYFFGACMVQFFIPHDMHVVYIMESSPTNHRGKVYSSIKF
;
A
#
# COMPACT_ATOMS: atom_id res chain seq x y z
N MET A 1 14.67 -45.87 -46.96
CA MET A 1 14.12 -45.40 -45.67
C MET A 1 14.96 -44.33 -44.91
N PRO A 2 15.99 -43.71 -45.47
CA PRO A 2 16.75 -42.67 -44.73
C PRO A 2 16.07 -41.28 -44.70
N TYR A 3 15.12 -41.00 -45.59
CA TYR A 3 14.50 -39.69 -45.71
C TYR A 3 13.55 -39.36 -44.53
N ARG A 4 12.88 -40.36 -44.00
CA ARG A 4 11.93 -40.19 -42.86
C ARG A 4 12.63 -39.87 -41.54
N ILE A 5 13.85 -40.36 -41.35
CA ILE A 5 14.62 -40.11 -40.12
C ILE A 5 15.15 -38.67 -40.10
N LYS A 6 15.60 -38.12 -41.22
CA LYS A 6 16.07 -36.74 -41.33
C LYS A 6 14.95 -35.72 -41.07
N VAL A 7 13.76 -35.96 -41.61
CA VAL A 7 12.62 -35.05 -41.41
C VAL A 7 12.18 -35.01 -39.93
N VAL A 8 12.20 -36.14 -39.23
CA VAL A 8 11.85 -36.21 -37.80
C VAL A 8 12.93 -35.56 -36.92
N GLU A 9 14.19 -35.62 -37.28
CA GLU A 9 15.29 -34.93 -36.58
C GLU A 9 15.23 -33.42 -36.78
N ASP A 10 14.87 -32.91 -37.95
CA ASP A 10 14.70 -31.49 -38.24
C ASP A 10 13.48 -30.92 -37.47
N GLU A 11 12.33 -31.63 -37.48
CA GLU A 11 11.15 -31.23 -36.71
C GLU A 11 11.42 -31.19 -35.18
N LEU A 12 12.18 -32.18 -34.67
CA LEU A 12 12.58 -32.21 -33.25
C LEU A 12 13.57 -31.10 -32.91
N GLY A 13 14.38 -30.67 -33.84
CA GLY A 13 15.33 -29.56 -33.73
C GLY A 13 14.57 -28.23 -33.63
N GLU A 14 13.62 -28.02 -34.55
CA GLU A 14 12.76 -26.80 -34.55
C GLU A 14 11.91 -26.70 -33.28
N GLU A 15 11.30 -27.82 -32.83
CA GLU A 15 10.53 -27.81 -31.57
C GLU A 15 11.39 -27.44 -30.36
N LYS A 16 12.64 -27.92 -30.30
CA LYS A 16 13.57 -27.59 -29.22
C LYS A 16 13.98 -26.12 -29.25
N GLU A 17 14.18 -25.55 -30.42
CA GLU A 17 14.50 -24.14 -30.58
C GLU A 17 13.30 -23.26 -30.21
N ILE A 18 12.08 -23.59 -30.65
CA ILE A 18 10.86 -22.89 -30.29
C ILE A 18 10.64 -22.91 -28.78
N ARG A 19 10.79 -24.08 -28.14
CA ARG A 19 10.68 -24.21 -26.67
C ARG A 19 11.77 -23.44 -25.92
N LYS A 20 12.99 -23.36 -26.47
CA LYS A 20 14.07 -22.57 -25.90
C LYS A 20 13.82 -21.07 -26.02
N TRP A 21 13.30 -20.63 -27.16
CA TRP A 21 12.93 -19.26 -27.43
C TRP A 21 11.72 -18.82 -26.56
N GLU A 22 10.71 -19.68 -26.38
CA GLU A 22 9.60 -19.46 -25.47
C GLU A 22 10.07 -19.37 -24.01
N LYS A 23 10.97 -20.26 -23.57
CA LYS A 23 11.56 -20.21 -22.24
C LYS A 23 12.42 -18.95 -22.03
N GLU A 24 13.10 -18.48 -23.04
CA GLU A 24 13.93 -17.28 -22.98
C GLU A 24 13.07 -16.01 -22.97
N LYS A 25 11.95 -16.01 -23.70
CA LYS A 25 10.96 -14.94 -23.69
C LYS A 25 10.13 -14.93 -22.38
N MET A 26 9.93 -16.09 -21.77
CA MET A 26 9.27 -16.24 -20.47
C MET A 26 10.22 -16.08 -19.28
N ARG A 27 11.55 -15.99 -19.48
CA ARG A 27 12.43 -15.55 -18.40
C ARG A 27 12.07 -14.13 -18.06
N PRO A 28 11.56 -13.84 -16.85
CA PRO A 28 11.35 -12.47 -16.45
C PRO A 28 12.72 -11.82 -16.54
N LYS A 29 12.91 -10.89 -17.49
CA LYS A 29 14.00 -9.95 -17.38
C LYS A 29 13.85 -9.43 -15.97
N ARG A 30 14.83 -9.65 -15.12
CA ARG A 30 14.88 -9.21 -13.74
C ARG A 30 14.88 -7.68 -13.81
N ASN A 31 13.69 -7.14 -14.01
CA ASN A 31 13.51 -5.72 -14.24
C ASN A 31 13.85 -5.07 -12.89
N LEU A 32 15.03 -4.48 -12.82
CA LEU A 32 15.43 -3.58 -11.74
C LEU A 32 14.29 -2.63 -11.39
N TYR A 33 13.51 -2.23 -12.40
CA TYR A 33 12.28 -1.46 -12.23
C TYR A 33 11.25 -2.15 -11.33
N PHE A 34 11.03 -3.46 -11.50
CA PHE A 34 10.06 -4.20 -10.67
C PHE A 34 10.53 -4.29 -9.21
N VAL A 35 11.82 -4.57 -8.99
CA VAL A 35 12.40 -4.59 -7.64
C VAL A 35 12.28 -3.23 -6.98
N TYR A 36 12.60 -2.17 -7.71
CA TYR A 36 12.48 -0.79 -7.25
C TYR A 36 11.03 -0.42 -6.91
N LEU A 37 10.07 -0.83 -7.75
CA LEU A 37 8.65 -0.60 -7.52
C LEU A 37 8.16 -1.31 -6.25
N VAL A 38 8.54 -2.58 -6.06
CA VAL A 38 8.21 -3.35 -4.85
C VAL A 38 8.79 -2.67 -3.60
N LEU A 39 10.04 -2.21 -3.68
CA LEU A 39 10.72 -1.55 -2.56
C LEU A 39 10.03 -0.22 -2.18
N ILE A 40 9.71 0.62 -3.15
CA ILE A 40 9.00 1.88 -2.90
C ILE A 40 7.64 1.61 -2.25
N ILE A 41 6.87 0.64 -2.78
CA ILE A 41 5.54 0.37 -2.24
C ILE A 41 5.62 -0.24 -0.84
N ALA A 42 6.63 -1.09 -0.56
CA ALA A 42 6.88 -1.60 0.79
C ALA A 42 7.21 -0.46 1.77
N LEU A 43 7.96 0.53 1.33
CA LEU A 43 8.30 1.71 2.13
C LEU A 43 7.06 2.60 2.38
N ILE A 44 6.22 2.80 1.38
CA ILE A 44 4.94 3.50 1.52
C ILE A 44 4.07 2.76 2.54
N TYR A 45 3.93 1.43 2.41
CA TYR A 45 3.15 0.62 3.33
C TYR A 45 3.64 0.73 4.78
N ALA A 46 4.95 0.62 5.00
CA ALA A 46 5.52 0.76 6.34
C ALA A 46 5.25 2.15 6.93
N THR A 47 5.34 3.20 6.12
CA THR A 47 5.04 4.57 6.56
C THR A 47 3.56 4.75 6.89
N ASP A 48 2.67 4.21 6.06
CA ASP A 48 1.22 4.27 6.27
C ASP A 48 0.81 3.50 7.54
N GLU A 49 1.43 2.34 7.79
CA GLU A 49 1.18 1.55 9.01
C GLU A 49 1.63 2.30 10.27
N ILE A 50 2.82 2.88 10.27
CA ILE A 50 3.29 3.71 11.38
C ILE A 50 2.36 4.90 11.60
N ALA A 51 1.97 5.58 10.54
CA ALA A 51 1.08 6.73 10.60
C ALA A 51 -0.30 6.39 11.18
N SER A 52 -0.85 5.24 10.82
CA SER A 52 -2.15 4.77 11.34
C SER A 52 -2.10 4.43 12.84
N GLN A 53 -0.94 3.96 13.33
CA GLN A 53 -0.76 3.53 14.72
C GLN A 53 -0.30 4.65 15.66
N ILE A 54 0.13 5.81 15.13
CA ILE A 54 0.76 6.86 15.94
C ILE A 54 -0.16 7.37 17.05
N GLY A 55 -1.45 7.51 16.77
CA GLY A 55 -2.45 7.94 17.74
C GLY A 55 -2.61 6.96 18.92
N THR A 56 -2.40 5.68 18.68
CA THR A 56 -2.46 4.63 19.71
C THR A 56 -1.16 4.54 20.50
N LEU A 57 -0.03 4.59 19.79
CA LEU A 57 1.31 4.48 20.38
C LEU A 57 1.65 5.69 21.27
N MET A 58 1.28 6.89 20.85
CA MET A 58 1.57 8.14 21.54
C MET A 58 0.38 8.68 22.34
N LYS A 59 -0.61 7.86 22.62
CA LYS A 59 -1.85 8.26 23.28
C LYS A 59 -1.59 9.00 24.60
N THR A 60 -0.68 8.49 25.42
CA THR A 60 -0.34 9.07 26.73
C THR A 60 0.29 10.45 26.58
N GLU A 61 1.21 10.61 25.63
CA GLU A 61 1.89 11.87 25.36
C GLU A 61 0.90 12.92 24.84
N ILE A 62 0.08 12.55 23.87
CA ILE A 62 -0.98 13.41 23.31
C ILE A 62 -1.98 13.83 24.40
N ALA A 63 -2.33 12.89 25.29
CA ALA A 63 -3.23 13.18 26.40
C ALA A 63 -2.62 14.20 27.38
N ASN A 64 -1.35 14.04 27.70
CA ASN A 64 -0.64 14.94 28.61
C ASN A 64 -0.45 16.33 28.01
N ASP A 65 -0.13 16.44 26.72
CA ASP A 65 0.13 17.71 26.07
C ASP A 65 -1.16 18.50 25.77
N LEU A 66 -2.16 17.84 25.16
CA LEU A 66 -3.36 18.52 24.66
C LEU A 66 -4.52 18.53 25.68
N LEU A 67 -4.53 17.62 26.63
CA LEU A 67 -5.64 17.40 27.57
C LEU A 67 -5.18 17.46 29.04
N ALA A 68 -4.07 18.14 29.34
CA ALA A 68 -3.56 18.30 30.70
C ALA A 68 -4.63 18.82 31.68
N SER A 69 -5.52 19.67 31.21
CA SER A 69 -6.63 20.25 32.01
C SER A 69 -7.69 19.21 32.45
N PHE A 70 -7.77 18.05 31.78
CA PHE A 70 -8.74 16.99 32.08
C PHE A 70 -8.19 15.96 33.11
N GLY A 71 -6.92 16.07 33.49
CA GLY A 71 -6.30 15.21 34.51
C GLY A 71 -6.39 13.72 34.18
N SER A 72 -6.81 12.89 35.14
CA SER A 72 -6.89 11.43 34.98
C SER A 72 -7.91 10.95 33.93
N ARG A 73 -8.79 11.79 33.41
CA ARG A 73 -9.78 11.46 32.39
C ARG A 73 -9.32 11.74 30.96
N SER A 74 -8.13 12.31 30.77
CA SER A 74 -7.59 12.67 29.45
C SER A 74 -7.52 11.49 28.48
N GLY A 75 -7.10 10.30 28.93
CA GLY A 75 -7.07 9.10 28.13
C GLY A 75 -8.45 8.62 27.65
N THR A 76 -9.45 8.63 28.56
CA THR A 76 -10.84 8.27 28.22
C THR A 76 -11.45 9.26 27.22
N PHE A 77 -11.10 10.53 27.33
CA PHE A 77 -11.57 11.55 26.39
C PHE A 77 -10.99 11.35 24.98
N LEU A 78 -9.71 10.96 24.87
CA LEU A 78 -9.10 10.58 23.59
C LEU A 78 -9.77 9.34 22.98
N ASP A 79 -10.15 8.35 23.79
CA ASP A 79 -10.88 7.18 23.29
C ASP A 79 -12.25 7.56 22.70
N LEU A 80 -12.98 8.45 23.36
CA LEU A 80 -14.24 8.99 22.84
C LEU A 80 -14.03 9.76 21.53
N LEU A 81 -12.98 10.58 21.45
CA LEU A 81 -12.61 11.27 20.22
C LEU A 81 -12.29 10.27 19.10
N SER A 82 -11.61 9.18 19.39
CA SER A 82 -11.28 8.14 18.41
C SER A 82 -12.55 7.50 17.82
N ILE A 83 -13.59 7.30 18.63
CA ILE A 83 -14.89 6.79 18.15
C ILE A 83 -15.52 7.80 17.16
N LEU A 84 -15.39 9.10 17.42
CA LEU A 84 -15.93 10.14 16.56
C LEU A 84 -15.20 10.22 15.19
N ILE A 85 -13.97 9.71 15.12
CA ILE A 85 -13.16 9.68 13.90
C ILE A 85 -13.56 8.51 12.98
N VAL A 86 -14.12 7.40 13.51
CA VAL A 86 -14.50 6.20 12.74
C VAL A 86 -15.39 6.49 11.52
N PRO A 87 -16.41 7.39 11.57
CA PRO A 87 -17.20 7.72 10.40
C PRO A 87 -16.40 8.25 9.21
N PHE A 88 -15.29 8.94 9.45
CA PHE A 88 -14.41 9.44 8.37
C PHE A 88 -13.71 8.29 7.63
N GLN A 89 -13.39 7.21 8.33
CA GLN A 89 -12.91 5.98 7.70
C GLN A 89 -13.97 5.36 6.77
N ALA A 90 -15.24 5.37 7.17
CA ALA A 90 -16.33 4.90 6.34
C ALA A 90 -16.49 5.74 5.06
N ILE A 91 -16.32 7.07 5.15
CA ILE A 91 -16.30 7.96 3.97
C ILE A 91 -15.13 7.60 3.06
N GLY A 92 -13.97 7.29 3.63
CA GLY A 92 -12.80 6.78 2.88
C GLY A 92 -13.10 5.52 2.06
N LEU A 93 -13.95 4.61 2.56
CA LEU A 93 -14.39 3.45 1.80
C LEU A 93 -15.21 3.80 0.55
N LEU A 94 -16.06 4.82 0.63
CA LEU A 94 -16.87 5.30 -0.51
C LEU A 94 -16.01 5.98 -1.59
N TYR A 95 -14.86 6.48 -1.21
CA TYR A 95 -13.91 7.11 -2.10
C TYR A 95 -13.11 6.11 -2.96
N ARG A 96 -13.00 4.83 -2.53
CA ARG A 96 -12.24 3.79 -3.23
C ARG A 96 -12.68 3.53 -4.69
N PRO A 97 -13.97 3.45 -5.05
CA PRO A 97 -14.38 3.25 -6.44
C PRO A 97 -13.86 4.32 -7.39
N LEU A 98 -13.47 5.48 -6.86
CA LEU A 98 -12.87 6.56 -7.61
C LEU A 98 -11.48 6.19 -8.16
N ALA A 99 -10.77 5.28 -7.47
CA ALA A 99 -9.48 4.77 -7.90
C ALA A 99 -9.57 4.03 -9.24
N ASP A 100 -10.67 3.34 -9.50
CA ASP A 100 -10.89 2.62 -10.75
C ASP A 100 -11.18 3.58 -11.91
N ARG A 101 -11.79 4.74 -11.62
CA ARG A 101 -12.06 5.79 -12.62
C ARG A 101 -10.85 6.68 -12.92
N TRP A 102 -10.10 7.07 -11.91
CA TRP A 102 -8.97 8.02 -12.04
C TRP A 102 -7.64 7.34 -12.30
N GLY A 103 -7.59 6.03 -12.14
CA GLY A 103 -6.39 5.22 -12.25
C GLY A 103 -5.67 5.04 -10.90
N ARG A 104 -5.42 3.79 -10.55
CA ARG A 104 -4.89 3.35 -9.24
C ARG A 104 -3.57 4.01 -8.86
N LYS A 105 -2.68 4.26 -9.85
CA LYS A 105 -1.40 4.94 -9.60
C LYS A 105 -1.60 6.37 -9.10
N LYS A 106 -2.47 7.15 -9.74
CA LYS A 106 -2.75 8.53 -9.34
C LYS A 106 -3.40 8.58 -7.96
N PHE A 107 -4.32 7.65 -7.73
CA PHE A 107 -5.02 7.53 -6.46
C PHE A 107 -4.06 7.21 -5.31
N LEU A 108 -3.12 6.27 -5.51
CA LEU A 108 -2.09 5.94 -4.52
C LEU A 108 -1.25 7.18 -4.17
N VAL A 109 -0.80 7.95 -5.18
CA VAL A 109 -0.02 9.17 -4.96
C VAL A 109 -0.82 10.21 -4.16
N ILE A 110 -2.11 10.41 -4.49
CA ILE A 110 -2.98 11.34 -3.77
C ILE A 110 -3.15 10.92 -2.32
N ASN A 111 -3.37 9.63 -2.06
CA ASN A 111 -3.52 9.11 -0.70
C ASN A 111 -2.23 9.28 0.11
N THR A 112 -1.08 8.89 -0.44
CA THR A 112 0.21 9.03 0.25
C THR A 112 0.53 10.49 0.55
N PHE A 113 0.26 11.39 -0.40
CA PHE A 113 0.42 12.82 -0.19
C PHE A 113 -0.55 13.37 0.87
N GLY A 114 -1.83 12.97 0.80
CA GLY A 114 -2.85 13.35 1.78
C GLY A 114 -2.51 12.87 3.19
N MET A 115 -2.01 11.64 3.32
CA MET A 115 -1.55 11.08 4.59
C MET A 115 -0.36 11.89 5.15
N SER A 116 0.62 12.21 4.30
CA SER A 116 1.79 13.02 4.70
C SER A 116 1.37 14.42 5.18
N LEU A 117 0.40 15.04 4.49
CA LEU A 117 -0.15 16.32 4.89
C LEU A 117 -0.91 16.23 6.22
N ALA A 118 -1.70 15.18 6.41
CA ALA A 118 -2.42 14.92 7.66
C ALA A 118 -1.45 14.76 8.84
N MET A 119 -0.34 14.04 8.65
CA MET A 119 0.71 13.91 9.65
C MET A 119 1.37 15.24 9.98
N LEU A 120 1.60 16.07 8.99
CA LEU A 120 2.14 17.42 9.20
C LEU A 120 1.17 18.29 10.01
N VAL A 121 -0.13 18.19 9.76
CA VAL A 121 -1.16 18.88 10.55
C VAL A 121 -1.16 18.40 12.00
N ILE A 122 -1.04 17.09 12.25
CA ILE A 122 -0.92 16.53 13.60
C ILE A 122 0.34 17.04 14.29
N PHE A 123 1.47 17.03 13.60
CA PHE A 123 2.74 17.52 14.14
C PHE A 123 2.70 19.01 14.55
N LEU A 124 2.01 19.84 13.76
CA LEU A 124 1.82 21.27 14.05
C LEU A 124 0.68 21.55 15.03
N SER A 125 0.00 20.52 15.51
CA SER A 125 -1.18 20.72 16.36
C SER A 125 -0.79 21.14 17.78
N ASN A 126 -1.10 22.38 18.13
CA ASN A 126 -1.01 22.91 19.49
C ASN A 126 -2.39 22.92 20.20
N ASN A 127 -3.43 22.49 19.52
CA ASN A 127 -4.82 22.51 20.00
C ASN A 127 -5.51 21.19 19.66
N LEU A 128 -6.42 20.76 20.56
CA LEU A 128 -7.21 19.56 20.37
C LEU A 128 -8.02 19.56 19.07
N ILE A 129 -8.55 20.73 18.65
CA ILE A 129 -9.34 20.85 17.41
C ILE A 129 -8.47 20.57 16.19
N LEU A 130 -7.25 21.10 16.15
CA LEU A 130 -6.33 20.90 15.02
C LEU A 130 -5.84 19.45 14.99
N TYR A 131 -5.55 18.87 16.16
CA TYR A 131 -5.23 17.44 16.28
C TYR A 131 -6.35 16.55 15.74
N PHE A 132 -7.61 16.82 16.17
CA PHE A 132 -8.78 16.08 15.73
C PHE A 132 -8.97 16.17 14.22
N PHE A 133 -8.82 17.36 13.65
CA PHE A 133 -8.87 17.55 12.20
C PHE A 133 -7.80 16.75 11.47
N GLY A 134 -6.55 16.78 11.94
CA GLY A 134 -5.46 15.97 11.41
C GLY A 134 -5.75 14.47 11.49
N ALA A 135 -6.27 14.00 12.62
CA ALA A 135 -6.65 12.60 12.81
C ALA A 135 -7.79 12.16 11.88
N CYS A 136 -8.80 13.03 11.64
CA CYS A 136 -9.85 12.77 10.65
C CYS A 136 -9.26 12.67 9.23
N MET A 137 -8.31 13.53 8.87
CA MET A 137 -7.61 13.45 7.58
C MET A 137 -6.81 12.15 7.45
N VAL A 138 -6.10 11.71 8.49
CA VAL A 138 -5.38 10.42 8.48
C VAL A 138 -6.35 9.29 8.16
N GLN A 139 -7.48 9.19 8.87
CA GLN A 139 -8.47 8.13 8.67
C GLN A 139 -9.11 8.18 7.28
N PHE A 140 -9.29 9.37 6.71
CA PHE A 140 -9.81 9.53 5.37
C PHE A 140 -8.83 9.04 4.29
N PHE A 141 -7.54 9.38 4.44
CA PHE A 141 -6.50 9.06 3.46
C PHE A 141 -5.83 7.70 3.69
N ILE A 142 -6.20 6.92 4.70
CA ILE A 142 -5.66 5.56 4.87
C ILE A 142 -5.90 4.76 3.58
N PRO A 143 -4.85 4.25 2.91
CA PRO A 143 -4.96 3.64 1.57
C PRO A 143 -5.62 2.26 1.56
N HIS A 144 -5.95 1.69 2.71
CA HIS A 144 -6.69 0.44 2.86
C HIS A 144 -6.36 -0.61 1.77
N ASP A 145 -5.14 -1.11 1.76
CA ASP A 145 -4.66 -2.15 0.83
C ASP A 145 -4.56 -1.75 -0.67
N MET A 146 -4.78 -0.47 -1.03
CA MET A 146 -4.64 -0.03 -2.43
C MET A 146 -3.24 -0.24 -3.00
N HIS A 147 -2.20 -0.11 -2.17
CA HIS A 147 -0.82 -0.42 -2.52
C HIS A 147 -0.64 -1.91 -2.83
N VAL A 148 -1.34 -2.80 -2.10
CA VAL A 148 -1.33 -4.25 -2.33
C VAL A 148 -2.00 -4.58 -3.66
N VAL A 149 -3.16 -3.98 -3.93
CA VAL A 149 -3.87 -4.18 -5.20
C VAL A 149 -3.03 -3.73 -6.37
N TYR A 150 -2.39 -2.56 -6.27
CA TYR A 150 -1.52 -2.03 -7.32
C TYR A 150 -0.32 -2.93 -7.61
N ILE A 151 0.33 -3.46 -6.56
CA ILE A 151 1.43 -4.43 -6.71
C ILE A 151 0.96 -5.74 -7.33
N MET A 152 -0.17 -6.26 -6.87
CA MET A 152 -0.73 -7.51 -7.39
C MET A 152 -1.01 -7.42 -8.89
N GLU A 153 -1.48 -6.28 -9.37
CA GLU A 153 -1.72 -6.04 -10.79
C GLU A 153 -0.44 -5.85 -11.60
N SER A 154 0.54 -5.15 -11.00
CA SER A 154 1.84 -4.90 -11.64
C SER A 154 2.75 -6.13 -11.62
N SER A 155 2.42 -7.15 -10.85
CA SER A 155 3.24 -8.35 -10.67
C SER A 155 2.90 -9.46 -11.67
N PRO A 156 3.90 -10.16 -12.21
CA PRO A 156 3.70 -11.37 -13.01
C PRO A 156 2.87 -12.41 -12.23
N THR A 157 1.95 -13.08 -12.91
CA THR A 157 1.00 -14.04 -12.30
C THR A 157 1.67 -15.08 -11.41
N ASN A 158 2.85 -15.58 -11.83
CA ASN A 158 3.59 -16.63 -11.12
C ASN A 158 4.25 -16.15 -9.81
N HIS A 159 4.35 -14.84 -9.56
CA HIS A 159 5.06 -14.28 -8.41
C HIS A 159 4.14 -13.50 -7.46
N ARG A 160 2.85 -13.34 -7.79
CA ARG A 160 1.90 -12.53 -7.01
C ARG A 160 1.82 -12.93 -5.54
N GLY A 161 1.73 -14.25 -5.25
CA GLY A 161 1.65 -14.74 -3.88
C GLY A 161 2.92 -14.44 -3.06
N LYS A 162 4.12 -14.57 -3.68
CA LYS A 162 5.39 -14.27 -3.00
C LYS A 162 5.55 -12.78 -2.71
N VAL A 163 5.14 -11.93 -3.66
CA VAL A 163 5.19 -10.47 -3.51
C VAL A 163 4.21 -10.01 -2.43
N TYR A 164 3.01 -10.57 -2.41
CA TYR A 164 2.02 -10.28 -1.38
C TYR A 164 2.53 -10.62 0.03
N SER A 165 3.06 -11.82 0.23
CA SER A 165 3.61 -12.20 1.52
C SER A 165 4.83 -11.37 1.93
N SER A 166 5.68 -10.95 0.99
CA SER A 166 6.85 -10.11 1.31
C SER A 166 6.50 -8.69 1.75
N ILE A 167 5.29 -8.23 1.50
CA ILE A 167 4.85 -6.86 1.87
C ILE A 167 4.04 -6.89 3.16
N LYS A 168 3.27 -7.94 3.41
CA LYS A 168 2.42 -8.05 4.60
C LYS A 168 3.13 -8.62 5.85
N PHE A 169 4.33 -9.18 5.69
CA PHE A 169 5.16 -9.70 6.77
C PHE A 169 6.45 -8.89 6.90
#